data_6c9f7968db084f4efcd74cc4cde8372a
#
_entry.id   6c9f7968db084f4efcd74cc4cde8372a
#
_cell.length_a   1.000
_cell.length_b   1.000
_cell.length_c   1.000
_cell.angle_alpha   90.00
_cell.angle_beta   90.00
_cell.angle_gamma   90.00
#
_symmetry.space_group_name_H-M   'P 1'
#
loop_
_entity.id
_entity.type
_entity.pdbx_description
1 polymer ?
#
loop_
_entity_poly.entity_id
_entity_poly.type
_entity_poly.pdbx_seq_one_letter_code
_entity_poly.pdbx_strand_id
1 'polypeptide(L)'
;MSATATKKLLTAEEFAKLPDPIDGSKQELVRGEVVTVPPPSFLHGVVQLNVALLLKTFAKQNGLGRVAVESGVITDTGPDTVRGPDVAFWSFERMPADQVPVVYANVAPDLCVELRSPGNTPARMTKKVGEYFSCGARAVWVVDPDERTVTVYTKPGDGRVLWDNATIAGEDVLPGFTCPVAEFFQ
;
A
#
# COMPACT_ATOMS: atom_id res chain seq x y z
N MET A 1 -41.07 5.31 -16.70
CA MET A 1 -40.04 5.86 -15.81
C MET A 1 -39.28 4.69 -15.21
N SER A 2 -38.06 4.43 -15.68
CA SER A 2 -37.25 3.32 -15.14
C SER A 2 -36.66 3.79 -13.81
N ALA A 3 -37.04 3.11 -12.73
CA ALA A 3 -36.43 3.33 -11.43
C ALA A 3 -34.96 2.90 -11.53
N THR A 4 -34.05 3.84 -11.52
CA THR A 4 -32.60 3.55 -11.38
C THR A 4 -32.42 2.95 -10.00
N ALA A 5 -32.21 1.63 -9.91
CA ALA A 5 -31.92 0.96 -8.66
C ALA A 5 -30.66 1.59 -8.07
N THR A 6 -30.79 2.27 -6.93
CA THR A 6 -29.65 2.85 -6.23
C THR A 6 -28.76 1.70 -5.79
N LYS A 7 -27.55 1.59 -6.37
CA LYS A 7 -26.58 0.55 -6.02
C LYS A 7 -26.24 0.72 -4.52
N LYS A 8 -26.46 -0.34 -3.73
CA LYS A 8 -26.09 -0.32 -2.31
C LYS A 8 -24.57 -0.20 -2.20
N LEU A 9 -24.10 0.83 -1.50
CA LEU A 9 -22.69 0.98 -1.15
C LEU A 9 -22.38 0.08 0.05
N LEU A 10 -21.24 -0.59 0.02
CA LEU A 10 -20.78 -1.44 1.10
C LEU A 10 -19.99 -0.63 2.14
N THR A 11 -20.11 -1.04 3.39
CA THR A 11 -19.17 -0.64 4.44
C THR A 11 -17.92 -1.52 4.42
N ALA A 12 -16.84 -1.09 5.08
CA ALA A 12 -15.63 -1.89 5.26
C ALA A 12 -15.94 -3.23 5.95
N GLU A 13 -16.84 -3.23 6.93
CA GLU A 13 -17.27 -4.44 7.63
C GLU A 13 -18.05 -5.40 6.71
N GLU A 14 -18.93 -4.89 5.85
CA GLU A 14 -19.65 -5.71 4.87
C GLU A 14 -18.68 -6.26 3.81
N PHE A 15 -17.71 -5.45 3.36
CA PHE A 15 -16.70 -5.85 2.41
C PHE A 15 -15.82 -6.99 2.97
N ALA A 16 -15.44 -6.92 4.24
CA ALA A 16 -14.64 -7.95 4.91
C ALA A 16 -15.34 -9.34 4.99
N LYS A 17 -16.64 -9.38 4.81
CA LYS A 17 -17.44 -10.63 4.83
C LYS A 17 -17.66 -11.23 3.44
N LEU A 18 -17.21 -10.54 2.38
CA LEU A 18 -17.29 -11.08 1.03
C LEU A 18 -16.34 -12.27 0.88
N PRO A 19 -16.71 -13.27 0.10
CA PRO A 19 -15.80 -14.37 -0.22
C PRO A 19 -14.65 -13.86 -1.10
N ASP A 20 -13.48 -14.46 -0.92
CA ASP A 20 -12.34 -14.20 -1.79
C ASP A 20 -12.66 -14.58 -3.24
N PRO A 21 -12.18 -13.81 -4.24
CA PRO A 21 -12.35 -14.15 -5.64
C PRO A 21 -11.71 -15.49 -5.99
N ILE A 22 -12.47 -16.36 -6.69
CA ILE A 22 -12.04 -17.72 -7.06
C ILE A 22 -10.83 -17.68 -8.00
N ASP A 23 -10.70 -16.61 -8.80
CA ASP A 23 -9.63 -16.43 -9.78
C ASP A 23 -8.34 -15.85 -9.18
N GLY A 24 -8.28 -15.66 -7.86
CA GLY A 24 -7.13 -15.09 -7.17
C GLY A 24 -6.92 -13.58 -7.41
N SER A 25 -7.91 -12.89 -7.99
CA SER A 25 -7.84 -11.45 -8.15
C SER A 25 -7.94 -10.74 -6.79
N LYS A 26 -7.25 -9.60 -6.68
CA LYS A 26 -7.34 -8.73 -5.50
C LYS A 26 -8.59 -7.87 -5.59
N GLN A 27 -9.24 -7.64 -4.47
CA GLN A 27 -10.34 -6.70 -4.36
C GLN A 27 -10.00 -5.55 -3.41
N GLU A 28 -10.46 -4.36 -3.78
CA GLU A 28 -10.43 -3.16 -2.96
C GLU A 28 -11.85 -2.60 -2.85
N LEU A 29 -12.15 -1.91 -1.76
CA LEU A 29 -13.37 -1.13 -1.64
C LEU A 29 -13.05 0.33 -1.97
N VAL A 30 -13.76 0.91 -2.93
CA VAL A 30 -13.55 2.31 -3.32
C VAL A 30 -14.87 3.04 -3.25
N ARG A 31 -15.01 3.90 -2.25
CA ARG A 31 -16.25 4.66 -1.99
C ARG A 31 -17.50 3.75 -1.94
N GLY A 32 -17.36 2.63 -1.23
CA GLY A 32 -18.43 1.64 -1.07
C GLY A 32 -18.64 0.71 -2.26
N GLU A 33 -17.83 0.79 -3.32
CA GLU A 33 -17.89 -0.08 -4.49
C GLU A 33 -16.69 -1.03 -4.53
N VAL A 34 -16.96 -2.32 -4.79
CA VAL A 34 -15.89 -3.32 -4.97
C VAL A 34 -15.23 -3.12 -6.32
N VAL A 35 -13.91 -2.95 -6.30
CA VAL A 35 -13.06 -2.86 -7.48
C VAL A 35 -12.13 -4.05 -7.50
N THR A 36 -12.18 -4.83 -8.58
CA THR A 36 -11.33 -6.01 -8.77
C THR A 36 -10.10 -5.63 -9.58
N VAL A 37 -8.94 -6.11 -9.13
CA VAL A 37 -7.64 -5.95 -9.80
C VAL A 37 -7.13 -7.34 -10.19
N PRO A 38 -6.66 -7.54 -11.42
CA PRO A 38 -6.10 -8.83 -11.84
C PRO A 38 -4.96 -9.29 -10.93
N PRO A 39 -4.68 -10.60 -10.85
CA PRO A 39 -3.52 -11.11 -10.13
C PRO A 39 -2.23 -10.44 -10.62
N PRO A 40 -1.27 -10.18 -9.70
CA PRO A 40 -0.01 -9.56 -10.07
C PRO A 40 0.84 -10.47 -10.97
N SER A 41 1.75 -9.87 -11.74
CA SER A 41 2.75 -10.62 -12.51
C SER A 41 3.79 -11.27 -11.61
N PHE A 42 4.53 -12.25 -12.14
CA PHE A 42 5.65 -12.88 -11.42
C PHE A 42 6.69 -11.85 -10.98
N LEU A 43 7.08 -10.93 -11.86
CA LEU A 43 8.04 -9.86 -11.54
C LEU A 43 7.53 -8.97 -10.40
N HIS A 44 6.24 -8.60 -10.41
CA HIS A 44 5.63 -7.84 -9.31
C HIS A 44 5.80 -8.58 -7.98
N GLY A 45 5.49 -9.89 -7.94
CA GLY A 45 5.63 -10.69 -6.73
C GLY A 45 7.08 -10.77 -6.21
N VAL A 46 8.07 -10.89 -7.11
CA VAL A 46 9.50 -10.89 -6.75
C VAL A 46 9.89 -9.56 -6.12
N VAL A 47 9.57 -8.44 -6.78
CA VAL A 47 9.92 -7.10 -6.28
C VAL A 47 9.18 -6.79 -4.96
N GLN A 48 7.91 -7.15 -4.85
CA GLN A 48 7.14 -7.00 -3.61
C GLN A 48 7.79 -7.75 -2.44
N LEU A 49 8.21 -9.00 -2.66
CA LEU A 49 8.90 -9.80 -1.66
C LEU A 49 10.22 -9.17 -1.23
N ASN A 50 11.03 -8.71 -2.18
CA ASN A 50 12.32 -8.07 -1.89
C ASN A 50 12.14 -6.82 -1.03
N VAL A 51 11.23 -5.92 -1.42
CA VAL A 51 10.91 -4.72 -0.65
C VAL A 51 10.41 -5.08 0.75
N ALA A 52 9.47 -6.02 0.85
CA ALA A 52 8.93 -6.45 2.13
C ALA A 52 10.00 -7.06 3.04
N LEU A 53 10.89 -7.87 2.49
CA LEU A 53 11.98 -8.52 3.24
C LEU A 53 12.99 -7.49 3.77
N LEU A 54 13.42 -6.55 2.95
CA LEU A 54 14.35 -5.49 3.33
C LEU A 54 13.78 -4.64 4.47
N LEU A 55 12.55 -4.15 4.30
CA LEU A 55 11.86 -3.35 5.31
C LEU A 55 11.61 -4.14 6.60
N LYS A 56 11.11 -5.38 6.48
CA LYS A 56 10.81 -6.24 7.64
C LYS A 56 12.06 -6.60 8.43
N THR A 57 13.15 -6.94 7.74
CA THR A 57 14.42 -7.28 8.39
C THR A 57 14.94 -6.10 9.19
N PHE A 58 15.00 -4.93 8.58
CA PHE A 58 15.46 -3.71 9.25
C PHE A 58 14.55 -3.32 10.41
N ALA A 59 13.24 -3.26 10.21
CA ALA A 59 12.28 -2.88 11.25
C ALA A 59 12.35 -3.82 12.46
N LYS A 60 12.49 -5.16 12.21
CA LYS A 60 12.62 -6.16 13.27
C LYS A 60 13.93 -6.03 14.05
N GLN A 61 15.05 -5.85 13.35
CA GLN A 61 16.37 -5.72 13.98
C GLN A 61 16.47 -4.49 14.88
N ASN A 62 15.77 -3.42 14.54
CA ASN A 62 15.79 -2.15 15.27
C ASN A 62 14.56 -1.95 16.17
N GLY A 63 13.66 -2.93 16.29
CA GLY A 63 12.49 -2.83 17.16
C GLY A 63 11.52 -1.70 16.78
N LEU A 64 11.45 -1.30 15.50
CA LEU A 64 10.73 -0.11 15.06
C LEU A 64 9.22 -0.33 14.86
N GLY A 65 8.81 -1.52 14.43
CA GLY A 65 7.43 -1.76 14.05
C GLY A 65 7.23 -3.06 13.29
N ARG A 66 6.17 -3.10 12.52
CA ARG A 66 5.80 -4.27 11.69
C ARG A 66 5.59 -3.92 10.24
N VAL A 67 5.92 -4.86 9.38
CA VAL A 67 5.66 -4.82 7.94
C VAL A 67 4.62 -5.87 7.61
N ALA A 68 3.63 -5.50 6.83
CA ALA A 68 2.64 -6.41 6.26
C ALA A 68 2.56 -6.21 4.74
N VAL A 69 2.07 -7.23 4.05
CA VAL A 69 1.84 -7.22 2.60
C VAL A 69 0.35 -7.41 2.33
N GLU A 70 -0.17 -6.79 1.27
CA GLU A 70 -1.56 -6.95 0.81
C GLU A 70 -2.62 -6.73 1.91
N SER A 71 -2.27 -6.01 2.97
CA SER A 71 -3.13 -5.84 4.13
C SER A 71 -4.07 -4.66 3.95
N GLY A 72 -5.37 -4.87 4.16
CA GLY A 72 -6.38 -3.83 4.02
C GLY A 72 -6.22 -2.71 5.05
N VAL A 73 -6.29 -1.48 4.56
CA VAL A 73 -6.27 -0.24 5.34
C VAL A 73 -7.53 0.55 5.00
N ILE A 74 -8.28 0.94 6.02
CA ILE A 74 -9.41 1.86 5.84
C ILE A 74 -8.84 3.26 5.62
N THR A 75 -8.94 3.77 4.38
CA THR A 75 -8.39 5.07 4.01
C THR A 75 -9.42 6.20 4.01
N ASP A 76 -10.72 5.86 4.00
CA ASP A 76 -11.80 6.83 4.05
C ASP A 76 -13.07 6.17 4.58
N THR A 77 -13.99 6.98 5.15
CA THR A 77 -15.30 6.54 5.65
C THR A 77 -16.39 7.49 5.17
N GLY A 78 -17.58 6.93 4.87
CA GLY A 78 -18.75 7.65 4.45
C GLY A 78 -18.73 8.30 3.06
N PRO A 79 -18.60 7.56 1.95
CA PRO A 79 -18.59 6.08 1.82
C PRO A 79 -17.20 5.47 2.00
N ASP A 80 -17.17 4.26 2.55
CA ASP A 80 -15.93 3.61 2.96
C ASP A 80 -15.00 3.30 1.77
N THR A 81 -13.70 3.43 2.02
CA THR A 81 -12.63 3.03 1.12
C THR A 81 -11.63 2.16 1.88
N VAL A 82 -11.37 0.96 1.36
CA VAL A 82 -10.36 0.04 1.87
C VAL A 82 -9.35 -0.21 0.75
N ARG A 83 -8.10 0.17 0.99
CA ARG A 83 -6.96 -0.06 0.10
C ARG A 83 -6.06 -1.14 0.67
N GLY A 84 -5.44 -1.92 -0.20
CA GLY A 84 -4.41 -2.87 0.17
C GLY A 84 -3.08 -2.49 -0.46
N PRO A 85 -2.24 -1.69 0.21
CA PRO A 85 -0.89 -1.42 -0.31
C PRO A 85 -0.11 -2.71 -0.47
N ASP A 86 0.72 -2.81 -1.50
CA ASP A 86 1.51 -4.01 -1.77
C ASP A 86 2.44 -4.33 -0.59
N VAL A 87 3.06 -3.30 0.02
CA VAL A 87 3.78 -3.41 1.29
C VAL A 87 3.43 -2.20 2.16
N ALA A 88 3.26 -2.41 3.46
CA ALA A 88 3.05 -1.32 4.40
C ALA A 88 3.82 -1.53 5.70
N PHE A 89 4.23 -0.43 6.32
CA PHE A 89 4.92 -0.42 7.60
C PHE A 89 4.15 0.43 8.62
N TRP A 90 4.00 -0.11 9.82
CA TRP A 90 3.48 0.60 11.00
C TRP A 90 4.54 0.59 12.08
N SER A 91 4.88 1.75 12.60
CA SER A 91 5.71 1.86 13.80
C SER A 91 4.95 1.33 15.03
N PHE A 92 5.67 0.84 16.04
CA PHE A 92 5.05 0.45 17.31
C PHE A 92 4.50 1.64 18.11
N GLU A 93 4.91 2.84 17.78
CA GLU A 93 4.27 4.06 18.29
C GLU A 93 2.82 4.19 17.78
N ARG A 94 2.60 3.90 16.51
CA ARG A 94 1.31 4.05 15.83
C ARG A 94 0.41 2.82 16.01
N MET A 95 0.99 1.65 15.98
CA MET A 95 0.30 0.36 16.18
C MET A 95 1.11 -0.48 17.18
N PRO A 96 0.80 -0.44 18.50
CA PRO A 96 1.50 -1.19 19.54
C PRO A 96 1.66 -2.68 19.21
N ALA A 97 2.73 -3.29 19.72
CA ALA A 97 3.11 -4.66 19.34
C ALA A 97 2.05 -5.73 19.70
N ASP A 98 1.23 -5.48 20.71
CA ASP A 98 0.12 -6.32 21.16
C ASP A 98 -1.21 -6.04 20.44
N GLN A 99 -1.27 -4.99 19.63
CA GLN A 99 -2.48 -4.58 18.90
C GLN A 99 -2.35 -4.93 17.41
N VAL A 100 -2.79 -6.11 17.03
CA VAL A 100 -2.82 -6.55 15.62
C VAL A 100 -4.26 -6.62 15.15
N PRO A 101 -4.66 -5.80 14.16
CA PRO A 101 -5.99 -5.90 13.58
C PRO A 101 -6.21 -7.29 12.97
N VAL A 102 -7.39 -7.89 13.22
CA VAL A 102 -7.75 -9.22 12.68
C VAL A 102 -8.24 -9.10 11.24
N VAL A 103 -8.81 -7.95 10.86
CA VAL A 103 -9.39 -7.72 9.53
C VAL A 103 -8.63 -6.59 8.84
N TYR A 104 -9.11 -5.36 8.95
CA TYR A 104 -8.50 -4.18 8.32
C TYR A 104 -7.89 -3.26 9.36
N ALA A 105 -6.75 -2.65 9.01
CA ALA A 105 -6.18 -1.60 9.85
C ALA A 105 -7.04 -0.33 9.75
N ASN A 106 -7.49 0.17 10.90
CA ASN A 106 -8.14 1.47 11.03
C ASN A 106 -7.16 2.58 11.44
N VAL A 107 -5.88 2.22 11.53
CA VAL A 107 -4.76 3.12 11.80
C VAL A 107 -3.91 3.20 10.54
N ALA A 108 -3.64 4.40 10.06
CA ALA A 108 -2.84 4.61 8.86
C ALA A 108 -1.42 4.04 9.01
N PRO A 109 -0.83 3.42 7.97
CA PRO A 109 0.58 3.08 7.96
C PRO A 109 1.47 4.33 8.07
N ASP A 110 2.68 4.18 8.59
CA ASP A 110 3.71 5.20 8.45
C ASP A 110 4.22 5.26 7.02
N LEU A 111 4.41 4.08 6.39
CA LEU A 111 4.82 3.95 5.00
C LEU A 111 3.86 3.02 4.24
N CYS A 112 3.40 3.47 3.08
CA CYS A 112 2.76 2.64 2.07
C CYS A 112 3.71 2.47 0.87
N VAL A 113 3.81 1.26 0.35
CA VAL A 113 4.52 0.98 -0.91
C VAL A 113 3.54 0.39 -1.90
N GLU A 114 3.50 0.96 -3.09
CA GLU A 114 2.72 0.48 -4.23
C GLU A 114 3.69 0.10 -5.37
N LEU A 115 3.50 -1.05 -5.95
CA LEU A 115 4.21 -1.46 -7.16
C LEU A 115 3.37 -1.14 -8.38
N ARG A 116 3.96 -0.50 -9.36
CA ARG A 116 3.28 -0.29 -10.64
C ARG A 116 3.09 -1.62 -11.36
N SER A 117 1.90 -1.76 -11.93
CA SER A 117 1.58 -2.82 -12.87
C SER A 117 1.11 -2.20 -14.20
N PRO A 118 1.18 -2.93 -15.33
CA PRO A 118 0.79 -2.39 -16.65
C PRO A 118 -0.62 -1.80 -16.71
N GLY A 119 -1.52 -2.24 -15.82
CA GLY A 119 -2.90 -1.74 -15.72
C GLY A 119 -3.04 -0.46 -14.87
N ASN A 120 -1.98 -0.02 -14.19
CA ASN A 120 -2.03 1.15 -13.33
C ASN A 120 -1.71 2.43 -14.12
N THR A 121 -2.74 3.22 -14.43
CA THR A 121 -2.52 4.54 -15.04
C THR A 121 -1.87 5.50 -14.04
N PRO A 122 -1.08 6.49 -14.50
CA PRO A 122 -0.53 7.54 -13.62
C PRO A 122 -1.58 8.23 -12.77
N ALA A 123 -2.76 8.51 -13.32
CA ALA A 123 -3.86 9.15 -12.60
C ALA A 123 -4.40 8.28 -11.46
N ARG A 124 -4.51 6.96 -11.65
CA ARG A 124 -4.93 6.02 -10.58
C ARG A 124 -3.88 5.98 -9.47
N MET A 125 -2.60 5.95 -9.83
CA MET A 125 -1.51 5.95 -8.84
C MET A 125 -1.48 7.24 -8.05
N THR A 126 -1.57 8.40 -8.71
CA THR A 126 -1.65 9.71 -8.03
C THR A 126 -2.82 9.76 -7.06
N LYS A 127 -3.98 9.22 -7.45
CA LYS A 127 -5.16 9.14 -6.57
C LYS A 127 -4.87 8.29 -5.33
N LYS A 128 -4.29 7.08 -5.48
CA LYS A 128 -3.93 6.21 -4.35
C LYS A 128 -2.94 6.89 -3.39
N VAL A 129 -1.90 7.55 -3.93
CA VAL A 129 -0.94 8.32 -3.14
C VAL A 129 -1.67 9.39 -2.32
N GLY A 130 -2.59 10.14 -2.93
CA GLY A 130 -3.41 11.13 -2.24
C GLY A 130 -4.28 10.52 -1.14
N GLU A 131 -4.91 9.38 -1.38
CA GLU A 131 -5.74 8.67 -0.40
C GLU A 131 -4.92 8.20 0.82
N TYR A 132 -3.69 7.69 0.60
CA TYR A 132 -2.81 7.30 1.70
C TYR A 132 -2.38 8.49 2.58
N PHE A 133 -2.03 9.61 1.98
CA PHE A 133 -1.74 10.83 2.78
C PHE A 133 -2.98 11.36 3.50
N SER A 134 -4.14 11.32 2.85
CA SER A 134 -5.40 11.78 3.46
C SER A 134 -5.80 10.96 4.68
N CYS A 135 -5.51 9.66 4.71
CA CYS A 135 -5.76 8.84 5.88
C CYS A 135 -4.66 8.96 6.95
N GLY A 136 -3.54 9.66 6.66
CA GLY A 136 -2.48 9.94 7.62
C GLY A 136 -1.18 9.16 7.44
N ALA A 137 -0.93 8.53 6.28
CA ALA A 137 0.38 7.98 5.96
C ALA A 137 1.44 9.11 5.94
N ARG A 138 2.66 8.80 6.37
CA ARG A 138 3.77 9.77 6.44
C ARG A 138 4.64 9.73 5.20
N ALA A 139 4.72 8.57 4.55
CA ALA A 139 5.44 8.39 3.30
C ALA A 139 4.71 7.41 2.39
N VAL A 140 4.87 7.60 1.08
CA VAL A 140 4.41 6.65 0.06
C VAL A 140 5.55 6.44 -0.94
N TRP A 141 5.89 5.19 -1.19
CA TRP A 141 6.82 4.80 -2.24
C TRP A 141 6.05 4.16 -3.39
N VAL A 142 6.34 4.58 -4.59
CA VAL A 142 5.83 3.96 -5.81
C VAL A 142 7.01 3.33 -6.54
N VAL A 143 7.04 2.00 -6.54
CA VAL A 143 8.09 1.20 -7.18
C VAL A 143 7.64 0.84 -8.59
N ASP A 144 8.50 1.09 -9.56
CA ASP A 144 8.29 0.73 -10.97
C ASP A 144 9.26 -0.39 -11.35
N PRO A 145 8.80 -1.65 -11.46
CA PRO A 145 9.66 -2.77 -11.81
C PRO A 145 10.20 -2.70 -13.22
N ASP A 146 9.45 -2.13 -14.18
CA ASP A 146 9.84 -2.06 -15.59
C ASP A 146 10.94 -1.01 -15.80
N GLU A 147 10.78 0.17 -15.17
CA GLU A 147 11.74 1.29 -15.24
C GLU A 147 12.86 1.17 -14.18
N ARG A 148 12.75 0.23 -13.24
CA ARG A 148 13.67 0.03 -12.11
C ARG A 148 13.88 1.31 -11.32
N THR A 149 12.76 1.97 -10.95
CA THR A 149 12.75 3.22 -10.20
C THR A 149 11.88 3.14 -8.96
N VAL A 150 12.14 4.04 -8.01
CA VAL A 150 11.26 4.29 -6.86
C VAL A 150 10.95 5.77 -6.81
N THR A 151 9.67 6.13 -6.84
CA THR A 151 9.24 7.49 -6.54
C THR A 151 8.89 7.60 -5.08
N VAL A 152 9.62 8.41 -4.34
CA VAL A 152 9.43 8.68 -2.91
C VAL A 152 8.59 9.93 -2.73
N TYR A 153 7.47 9.81 -2.03
CA TYR A 153 6.60 10.91 -1.63
C TYR A 153 6.65 11.05 -0.10
N THR A 154 6.93 12.25 0.39
CA THR A 154 6.79 12.64 1.79
C THR A 154 5.62 13.59 2.01
N LYS A 155 5.00 14.05 0.93
CA LYS A 155 3.76 14.83 0.87
C LYS A 155 3.08 14.63 -0.48
N PRO A 156 1.76 14.92 -0.59
CA PRO A 156 1.05 14.80 -1.88
C PRO A 156 1.69 15.66 -2.97
N GLY A 157 1.87 15.09 -4.15
CA GLY A 157 2.33 15.82 -5.35
C GLY A 157 3.83 16.13 -5.41
N ASP A 158 4.60 15.80 -4.39
CA ASP A 158 6.06 16.05 -4.33
C ASP A 158 6.83 14.72 -4.39
N GLY A 159 6.78 14.07 -5.55
CA GLY A 159 7.48 12.80 -5.78
C GLY A 159 8.91 12.99 -6.27
N ARG A 160 9.87 12.44 -5.55
CA ARG A 160 11.28 12.37 -5.95
C ARG A 160 11.59 11.00 -6.55
N VAL A 161 11.99 10.94 -7.82
CA VAL A 161 12.35 9.69 -8.49
C VAL A 161 13.79 9.31 -8.16
N LEU A 162 13.98 8.07 -7.73
CA LEU A 162 15.26 7.42 -7.51
C LEU A 162 15.43 6.29 -8.52
N TRP A 163 16.53 6.27 -9.24
CA TRP A 163 16.90 5.22 -10.17
C TRP A 163 17.66 4.09 -9.44
N ASP A 164 17.85 2.96 -10.07
CA ASP A 164 18.46 1.77 -9.46
C ASP A 164 19.89 1.98 -8.96
N ASN A 165 20.63 2.93 -9.51
CA ASN A 165 21.96 3.33 -9.05
C ASN A 165 21.96 4.29 -7.84
N ALA A 166 20.78 4.69 -7.36
CA ALA A 166 20.63 5.56 -6.20
C ALA A 166 20.50 4.75 -4.90
N THR A 167 20.58 5.45 -3.78
CA THR A 167 20.24 4.92 -2.45
C THR A 167 18.93 5.52 -1.99
N ILE A 168 18.00 4.67 -1.53
CA ILE A 168 16.79 5.09 -0.86
C ILE A 168 17.02 5.12 0.64
N ALA A 169 16.41 6.10 1.32
CA ALA A 169 16.42 6.23 2.78
C ALA A 169 14.98 6.14 3.32
N GLY A 170 14.87 5.64 4.56
CA GLY A 170 13.59 5.53 5.25
C GLY A 170 13.08 6.84 5.83
N GLU A 171 13.87 7.92 5.70
CA GLU A 171 13.57 9.26 6.24
C GLU A 171 13.12 9.16 7.71
N ASP A 172 12.14 9.95 8.12
CA ASP A 172 11.62 9.95 9.49
C ASP A 172 10.71 8.75 9.82
N VAL A 173 10.27 7.96 8.80
CA VAL A 173 9.35 6.82 9.02
C VAL A 173 10.08 5.53 9.38
N LEU A 174 11.31 5.37 8.89
CA LEU A 174 12.22 4.25 9.19
C LEU A 174 13.61 4.80 9.48
N PRO A 175 13.83 5.42 10.65
CA PRO A 175 15.09 6.10 10.97
C PRO A 175 16.29 5.18 10.83
N GLY A 176 17.28 5.59 10.04
CA GLY A 176 18.49 4.83 9.77
C GLY A 176 18.39 3.77 8.68
N PHE A 177 17.21 3.51 8.12
CA PHE A 177 17.10 2.64 6.95
C PHE A 177 17.74 3.32 5.73
N THR A 178 18.66 2.59 5.09
CA THR A 178 19.21 2.94 3.79
C THR A 178 19.41 1.67 2.98
N CYS A 179 19.14 1.73 1.68
CA CYS A 179 19.28 0.58 0.79
C CYS A 179 19.58 1.05 -0.64
N PRO A 180 20.48 0.40 -1.39
CA PRO A 180 20.56 0.61 -2.83
C PRO A 180 19.21 0.27 -3.47
N VAL A 181 18.69 1.13 -4.33
CA VAL A 181 17.40 0.89 -5.02
C VAL A 181 17.45 -0.41 -5.86
N ALA A 182 18.63 -0.75 -6.40
CA ALA A 182 18.85 -1.99 -7.15
C ALA A 182 18.47 -3.27 -6.38
N GLU A 183 18.55 -3.27 -5.03
CA GLU A 183 18.21 -4.41 -4.19
C GLU A 183 16.70 -4.77 -4.25
N PHE A 184 15.86 -3.82 -4.63
CA PHE A 184 14.42 -4.08 -4.81
C PHE A 184 14.15 -4.98 -6.02
N PHE A 185 15.05 -4.99 -7.00
CA PHE A 185 14.88 -5.61 -8.31
C PHE A 185 15.79 -6.84 -8.56
N GLN A 186 16.33 -7.44 -7.50
CA GLN A 186 17.18 -8.64 -7.57
C GLN A 186 16.38 -9.94 -7.59
#